data_19e64e828004b3a7e0fc0cd5eed7724f
#
_entry.id   19e64e828004b3a7e0fc0cd5eed7724f
#
_cell.length_a   1.000
_cell.length_b   1.000
_cell.length_c   1.000
_cell.angle_alpha   90.00
_cell.angle_beta   90.00
_cell.angle_gamma   90.00
#
_symmetry.space_group_name_H-M   'P 1'
#
loop_
_entity.id
_entity.type
_entity.pdbx_description
1 polymer ?
#
loop_
_entity_poly.entity_id
_entity_poly.type
_entity_poly.pdbx_seq_one_letter_code
_entity_poly.pdbx_strand_id
1 'polypeptide(L)'
;YNICFGFYLLTFFRLNEMNLSQYTYTEILQIRRQIDTELLFRRETTYNNFKQYAFIYASELIDYINKAENIDVTKRIRREIFTFSRFTVMNHLYEKGMNKSDIGRAFEKDHATVINCLKQYKELSETNFDRFIGVRDRIETLIKAFENDKTKTEPITTDIQAKCGEATQFNRH
;
A
#
# COMPACT_ATOMS: atom_id res chain seq x y z
N TYR A 1 -9.86 -3.95 -0.77
CA TYR A 1 -10.70 -4.04 -2.00
C TYR A 1 -12.21 -3.86 -1.73
N ASN A 2 -12.69 -4.05 -0.48
CA ASN A 2 -14.13 -3.97 -0.16
C ASN A 2 -14.66 -2.56 0.16
N ILE A 3 -13.81 -1.58 0.43
CA ILE A 3 -14.25 -0.22 0.81
C ILE A 3 -14.71 0.59 -0.41
N CYS A 4 -14.13 0.37 -1.59
CA CYS A 4 -14.55 1.05 -2.81
C CYS A 4 -15.92 0.58 -3.34
N PHE A 5 -16.31 -0.68 -3.08
CA PHE A 5 -17.55 -1.24 -3.58
C PHE A 5 -18.79 -0.69 -2.87
N GLY A 6 -18.69 -0.42 -1.57
CA GLY A 6 -19.80 0.15 -0.77
C GLY A 6 -20.16 1.58 -1.17
N PHE A 7 -19.17 2.40 -1.55
CA PHE A 7 -19.39 3.78 -1.98
C PHE A 7 -19.94 3.87 -3.42
N TYR A 8 -19.59 2.94 -4.29
CA TYR A 8 -20.18 2.83 -5.63
C TYR A 8 -21.68 2.52 -5.56
N LEU A 9 -22.08 1.67 -4.65
CA LEU A 9 -23.49 1.36 -4.39
C LEU A 9 -24.27 2.57 -3.85
N LEU A 10 -23.69 3.35 -2.93
CA LEU A 10 -24.37 4.52 -2.35
C LEU A 10 -24.54 5.67 -3.35
N THR A 11 -23.57 5.92 -4.23
CA THR A 11 -23.72 6.93 -5.30
C THR A 11 -24.66 6.44 -6.40
N PHE A 12 -24.66 5.16 -6.71
CA PHE A 12 -25.58 4.55 -7.66
C PHE A 12 -27.03 4.51 -7.12
N PHE A 13 -27.22 4.24 -5.82
CA PHE A 13 -28.52 4.30 -5.16
C PHE A 13 -29.09 5.72 -5.13
N ARG A 14 -28.26 6.72 -4.83
CA ARG A 14 -28.69 8.13 -4.81
C ARG A 14 -29.06 8.66 -6.20
N LEU A 15 -28.40 8.17 -7.26
CA LEU A 15 -28.75 8.50 -8.64
C LEU A 15 -30.07 7.82 -9.08
N ASN A 16 -30.38 6.63 -8.56
CA ASN A 16 -31.65 5.94 -8.84
C ASN A 16 -32.86 6.58 -8.12
N GLU A 17 -32.62 7.26 -6.98
CA GLU A 17 -33.69 7.98 -6.26
C GLU A 17 -33.93 9.39 -6.82
N MET A 18 -33.01 9.93 -7.63
CA MET A 18 -33.21 11.22 -8.31
C MET A 18 -34.21 11.06 -9.44
N ASN A 19 -35.37 11.70 -9.31
CA ASN A 19 -36.32 11.77 -10.38
C ASN A 19 -35.81 12.67 -11.52
N LEU A 20 -35.05 12.06 -12.44
CA LEU A 20 -34.38 12.74 -13.55
C LEU A 20 -35.39 13.42 -14.53
N SER A 21 -36.66 13.11 -14.43
CA SER A 21 -37.70 13.76 -15.26
C SER A 21 -37.92 15.24 -14.96
N GLN A 22 -37.38 15.74 -13.84
CA GLN A 22 -37.48 17.15 -13.44
C GLN A 22 -36.33 18.02 -14.01
N TYR A 23 -35.28 17.39 -14.59
CA TYR A 23 -34.12 18.10 -15.09
C TYR A 23 -34.07 18.18 -16.59
N THR A 24 -33.63 19.30 -17.10
CA THR A 24 -33.36 19.46 -18.55
C THR A 24 -32.12 18.63 -18.92
N TYR A 25 -32.00 18.29 -20.20
CA TYR A 25 -30.84 17.56 -20.73
C TYR A 25 -29.49 18.25 -20.39
N THR A 26 -29.46 19.56 -20.43
CA THR A 26 -28.26 20.37 -20.08
C THR A 26 -27.88 20.26 -18.60
N GLU A 27 -28.87 20.26 -17.71
CA GLU A 27 -28.65 20.07 -16.26
C GLU A 27 -28.15 18.66 -15.95
N ILE A 28 -28.69 17.64 -16.61
CA ILE A 28 -28.22 16.26 -16.48
C ILE A 28 -26.75 16.13 -16.88
N LEU A 29 -26.35 16.76 -18.00
CA LEU A 29 -24.96 16.76 -18.44
C LEU A 29 -24.03 17.50 -17.46
N GLN A 30 -24.52 18.57 -16.84
CA GLN A 30 -23.75 19.31 -15.84
C GLN A 30 -23.54 18.49 -14.57
N ILE A 31 -24.60 17.85 -14.07
CA ILE A 31 -24.53 16.95 -12.90
C ILE A 31 -23.55 15.80 -13.18
N ARG A 32 -23.62 15.19 -14.35
CA ARG A 32 -22.68 14.13 -14.75
C ARG A 32 -21.23 14.59 -14.70
N ARG A 33 -20.92 15.76 -15.27
CA ARG A 33 -19.56 16.33 -15.23
C ARG A 33 -19.08 16.58 -13.82
N GLN A 34 -19.93 17.07 -12.91
CA GLN A 34 -19.60 17.28 -11.52
C GLN A 34 -19.27 15.96 -10.81
N ILE A 35 -20.07 14.92 -11.04
CA ILE A 35 -19.84 13.58 -10.49
C ILE A 35 -18.51 13.01 -10.98
N ASP A 36 -18.25 13.07 -12.29
CA ASP A 36 -17.00 12.57 -12.87
C ASP A 36 -15.77 13.29 -12.29
N THR A 37 -15.86 14.61 -12.12
CA THR A 37 -14.79 15.41 -11.52
C THR A 37 -14.54 15.03 -10.05
N GLU A 38 -15.60 14.86 -9.27
CA GLU A 38 -15.49 14.45 -7.85
C GLU A 38 -14.91 13.04 -7.72
N LEU A 39 -15.31 12.11 -8.58
CA LEU A 39 -14.76 10.74 -8.59
C LEU A 39 -13.28 10.73 -8.93
N LEU A 40 -12.84 11.54 -9.92
CA LEU A 40 -11.43 11.69 -10.26
C LEU A 40 -10.63 12.26 -9.09
N PHE A 41 -11.12 13.33 -8.46
CA PHE A 41 -10.47 13.95 -7.30
C PHE A 41 -10.31 12.97 -6.14
N ARG A 42 -11.36 12.22 -5.80
CA ARG A 42 -11.30 11.19 -4.74
C ARG A 42 -10.32 10.09 -5.07
N ARG A 43 -10.29 9.62 -6.33
CA ARG A 43 -9.35 8.61 -6.79
C ARG A 43 -7.90 9.07 -6.65
N GLU A 44 -7.59 10.30 -7.05
CA GLU A 44 -6.25 10.87 -6.93
C GLU A 44 -5.83 11.05 -5.48
N THR A 45 -6.72 11.55 -4.63
CA THR A 45 -6.46 11.73 -3.19
C THR A 45 -6.18 10.39 -2.52
N THR A 46 -7.00 9.37 -2.79
CA THR A 46 -6.80 8.02 -2.24
C THR A 46 -5.48 7.42 -2.72
N TYR A 47 -5.14 7.59 -4.00
CA TYR A 47 -3.89 7.09 -4.56
C TYR A 47 -2.65 7.77 -3.95
N ASN A 48 -2.69 9.09 -3.76
CA ASN A 48 -1.60 9.85 -3.15
C ASN A 48 -1.42 9.47 -1.68
N ASN A 49 -2.50 9.32 -0.92
CA ASN A 49 -2.46 8.86 0.46
C ASN A 49 -1.86 7.45 0.56
N PHE A 50 -2.27 6.54 -0.34
CA PHE A 50 -1.71 5.19 -0.39
C PHE A 50 -0.20 5.19 -0.69
N LYS A 51 0.25 6.01 -1.65
CA LYS A 51 1.69 6.16 -1.95
C LYS A 51 2.48 6.68 -0.77
N GLN A 52 1.96 7.70 -0.09
CA GLN A 52 2.62 8.27 1.08
C GLN A 52 2.73 7.25 2.20
N TYR A 53 1.65 6.52 2.47
CA TYR A 53 1.65 5.45 3.48
C TYR A 53 2.63 4.33 3.13
N ALA A 54 2.65 3.86 1.88
CA ALA A 54 3.57 2.84 1.43
C ALA A 54 5.04 3.26 1.56
N PHE A 55 5.34 4.55 1.29
CA PHE A 55 6.70 5.09 1.44
C PHE A 55 7.12 5.17 2.92
N ILE A 56 6.24 5.63 3.81
CA ILE A 56 6.49 5.66 5.26
C ILE A 56 6.75 4.25 5.77
N TYR A 57 5.88 3.29 5.42
CA TYR A 57 6.05 1.89 5.79
C TYR A 57 7.41 1.34 5.34
N ALA A 58 7.80 1.59 4.08
CA ALA A 58 9.08 1.12 3.55
C ALA A 58 10.27 1.72 4.31
N SER A 59 10.23 3.02 4.62
CA SER A 59 11.30 3.71 5.36
C SER A 59 11.45 3.14 6.77
N GLU A 60 10.36 2.98 7.49
CA GLU A 60 10.37 2.42 8.85
C GLU A 60 10.83 0.96 8.88
N LEU A 61 10.43 0.16 7.90
CA LEU A 61 10.91 -1.23 7.76
C LEU A 61 12.42 -1.29 7.50
N ILE A 62 12.92 -0.43 6.60
CA ILE A 62 14.35 -0.33 6.31
C ILE A 62 15.12 0.05 7.58
N ASP A 63 14.67 1.06 8.32
CA ASP A 63 15.31 1.51 9.55
C ASP A 63 15.29 0.43 10.64
N TYR A 64 14.18 -0.30 10.77
CA TYR A 64 14.06 -1.41 11.70
C TYR A 64 15.09 -2.52 11.40
N ILE A 65 15.20 -2.93 10.13
CA ILE A 65 16.16 -3.97 9.71
C ILE A 65 17.60 -3.49 9.85
N ASN A 66 17.89 -2.25 9.47
CA ASN A 66 19.21 -1.66 9.62
C ASN A 66 19.68 -1.66 11.08
N LYS A 67 18.76 -1.34 12.00
CA LYS A 67 19.03 -1.35 13.43
C LYS A 67 19.20 -2.77 13.97
N ALA A 68 18.33 -3.70 13.59
CA ALA A 68 18.36 -5.08 14.08
C ALA A 68 19.63 -5.84 13.63
N GLU A 69 20.03 -5.66 12.37
CA GLU A 69 21.20 -6.35 11.80
C GLU A 69 22.50 -5.54 11.91
N ASN A 70 22.45 -4.32 12.41
CA ASN A 70 23.56 -3.38 12.43
C ASN A 70 24.21 -3.19 11.04
N ILE A 71 23.36 -3.07 10.01
CA ILE A 71 23.73 -2.87 8.60
C ILE A 71 22.98 -1.67 8.05
N ASP A 72 23.36 -1.21 6.86
CA ASP A 72 22.60 -0.23 6.11
C ASP A 72 22.34 -0.78 4.71
N VAL A 73 21.13 -1.31 4.51
CA VAL A 73 20.73 -1.95 3.26
C VAL A 73 20.64 -0.97 2.09
N THR A 74 20.59 0.34 2.35
CA THR A 74 20.56 1.38 1.31
C THR A 74 21.93 1.62 0.72
N LYS A 75 23.01 1.41 1.50
CA LYS A 75 24.39 1.64 1.05
C LYS A 75 24.81 0.67 -0.06
N ARG A 76 25.69 1.17 -0.95
CA ARG A 76 26.25 0.38 -2.06
C ARG A 76 27.38 -0.55 -1.60
N ILE A 77 27.10 -1.41 -0.63
CA ILE A 77 28.05 -2.40 -0.13
C ILE A 77 27.76 -3.73 -0.83
N ARG A 78 28.82 -4.39 -1.36
CA ARG A 78 28.71 -5.66 -2.11
C ARG A 78 28.88 -6.91 -1.27
N ARG A 79 28.97 -6.80 0.07
CA ARG A 79 29.01 -7.99 0.93
C ARG A 79 27.67 -8.72 0.86
N GLU A 80 27.74 -10.05 0.88
CA GLU A 80 26.59 -10.94 0.72
C GLU A 80 25.41 -10.57 1.64
N ILE A 81 25.67 -10.34 2.91
CA ILE A 81 24.63 -9.99 3.87
C ILE A 81 23.86 -8.71 3.48
N PHE A 82 24.54 -7.64 3.05
CA PHE A 82 23.88 -6.41 2.61
C PHE A 82 23.08 -6.60 1.33
N THR A 83 23.63 -7.41 0.42
CA THR A 83 23.05 -7.65 -0.89
C THR A 83 21.80 -8.53 -0.77
N PHE A 84 21.88 -9.61 0.01
CA PHE A 84 20.79 -10.54 0.20
C PHE A 84 19.67 -9.94 1.06
N SER A 85 20.01 -9.19 2.11
CA SER A 85 19.03 -8.44 2.89
C SER A 85 18.27 -7.44 2.01
N ARG A 86 18.97 -6.70 1.16
CA ARG A 86 18.36 -5.77 0.20
C ARG A 86 17.40 -6.47 -0.75
N PHE A 87 17.80 -7.62 -1.32
CA PHE A 87 16.94 -8.39 -2.21
C PHE A 87 15.67 -8.84 -1.50
N THR A 88 15.77 -9.34 -0.28
CA THR A 88 14.64 -9.81 0.52
C THR A 88 13.68 -8.68 0.87
N VAL A 89 14.19 -7.54 1.34
CA VAL A 89 13.33 -6.38 1.68
C VAL A 89 12.67 -5.79 0.45
N MET A 90 13.39 -5.65 -0.66
CA MET A 90 12.81 -5.15 -1.92
C MET A 90 11.71 -6.09 -2.44
N ASN A 91 11.92 -7.42 -2.36
CA ASN A 91 10.93 -8.40 -2.75
C ASN A 91 9.68 -8.32 -1.87
N HIS A 92 9.84 -8.24 -0.56
CA HIS A 92 8.72 -8.09 0.37
C HIS A 92 7.89 -6.84 0.06
N LEU A 93 8.51 -5.67 -0.15
CA LEU A 93 7.81 -4.45 -0.51
C LEU A 93 7.07 -4.57 -1.86
N TYR A 94 7.67 -5.28 -2.82
CA TYR A 94 7.03 -5.55 -4.09
C TYR A 94 5.81 -6.46 -3.96
N GLU A 95 5.88 -7.51 -3.15
CA GLU A 95 4.75 -8.41 -2.83
C GLU A 95 3.61 -7.69 -2.09
N LYS A 96 3.95 -6.67 -1.28
CA LYS A 96 2.97 -5.75 -0.65
C LYS A 96 2.30 -4.78 -1.64
N GLY A 97 2.65 -4.85 -2.93
CA GLY A 97 2.05 -4.05 -4.00
C GLY A 97 2.70 -2.70 -4.24
N MET A 98 3.87 -2.43 -3.62
CA MET A 98 4.62 -1.21 -3.88
C MET A 98 5.24 -1.27 -5.29
N ASN A 99 5.14 -0.20 -6.07
CA ASN A 99 5.74 -0.19 -7.40
C ASN A 99 7.27 -0.05 -7.36
N LYS A 100 7.95 -0.51 -8.41
CA LYS A 100 9.41 -0.56 -8.47
C LYS A 100 10.09 0.81 -8.36
N SER A 101 9.44 1.86 -8.84
CA SER A 101 9.97 3.24 -8.74
C SER A 101 9.92 3.76 -7.31
N ASP A 102 8.84 3.46 -6.57
CA ASP A 102 8.69 3.88 -5.18
C ASP A 102 9.61 3.06 -4.25
N ILE A 103 9.79 1.75 -4.52
CA ILE A 103 10.83 0.94 -3.86
C ILE A 103 12.22 1.53 -4.13
N GLY A 104 12.51 1.88 -5.38
CA GLY A 104 13.78 2.53 -5.74
C GLY A 104 14.03 3.81 -4.94
N ARG A 105 13.03 4.67 -4.80
CA ARG A 105 13.13 5.88 -3.97
C ARG A 105 13.43 5.58 -2.50
N ALA A 106 12.74 4.60 -1.90
CA ALA A 106 12.97 4.22 -0.50
C ALA A 106 14.39 3.68 -0.25
N PHE A 107 15.01 3.07 -1.26
CA PHE A 107 16.39 2.57 -1.19
C PHE A 107 17.44 3.51 -1.79
N GLU A 108 17.06 4.70 -2.25
CA GLU A 108 17.93 5.62 -2.99
C GLU A 108 18.57 4.96 -4.22
N LYS A 109 17.80 4.17 -4.94
CA LYS A 109 18.20 3.44 -6.15
C LYS A 109 17.25 3.72 -7.30
N ASP A 110 17.74 3.53 -8.51
CA ASP A 110 16.90 3.56 -9.70
C ASP A 110 16.00 2.30 -9.81
N HIS A 111 14.93 2.41 -10.58
CA HIS A 111 14.01 1.30 -10.79
C HIS A 111 14.66 0.10 -11.49
N ALA A 112 15.69 0.33 -12.33
CA ALA A 112 16.42 -0.74 -13.01
C ALA A 112 17.21 -1.60 -12.00
N THR A 113 17.79 -0.96 -10.98
CA THR A 113 18.41 -1.67 -9.86
C THR A 113 17.39 -2.54 -9.12
N VAL A 114 16.18 -2.03 -8.85
CA VAL A 114 15.13 -2.81 -8.20
C VAL A 114 14.73 -4.02 -9.06
N ILE A 115 14.55 -3.83 -10.37
CA ILE A 115 14.24 -4.94 -11.29
C ILE A 115 15.30 -6.03 -11.21
N ASN A 116 16.59 -5.64 -11.23
CA ASN A 116 17.69 -6.59 -11.13
C ASN A 116 17.71 -7.29 -9.77
N CYS A 117 17.47 -6.60 -8.67
CA CYS A 117 17.37 -7.18 -7.32
C CYS A 117 16.26 -8.23 -7.24
N LEU A 118 15.07 -7.92 -7.76
CA LEU A 118 13.95 -8.86 -7.79
C LEU A 118 14.25 -10.11 -8.64
N LYS A 119 14.92 -9.93 -9.78
CA LYS A 119 15.36 -11.04 -10.62
C LYS A 119 16.36 -11.94 -9.87
N GLN A 120 17.37 -11.33 -9.23
CA GLN A 120 18.37 -12.06 -8.44
C GLN A 120 17.75 -12.78 -7.23
N TYR A 121 16.79 -12.15 -6.53
CA TYR A 121 16.04 -12.80 -5.46
C TYR A 121 15.36 -14.08 -5.95
N LYS A 122 14.67 -14.02 -7.10
CA LYS A 122 13.98 -15.16 -7.68
C LYS A 122 14.97 -16.28 -8.07
N GLU A 123 16.04 -15.95 -8.78
CA GLU A 123 17.07 -16.90 -9.20
C GLU A 123 17.73 -17.63 -8.00
N LEU A 124 18.08 -16.86 -6.94
CA LEU A 124 18.70 -17.42 -5.75
C LEU A 124 17.71 -18.27 -4.92
N SER A 125 16.43 -17.92 -4.93
CA SER A 125 15.39 -18.72 -4.28
C SER A 125 15.14 -20.03 -5.02
N GLU A 126 15.13 -20.03 -6.36
CA GLU A 126 14.93 -21.22 -7.20
C GLU A 126 16.12 -22.18 -7.14
N THR A 127 17.34 -21.67 -7.02
CA THR A 127 18.56 -22.47 -6.92
C THR A 127 18.84 -22.98 -5.51
N ASN A 128 18.02 -22.63 -4.52
CA ASN A 128 18.20 -23.00 -3.12
C ASN A 128 19.62 -22.70 -2.60
N PHE A 129 20.14 -21.52 -2.93
CA PHE A 129 21.49 -21.12 -2.52
C PHE A 129 21.56 -20.91 -1.00
N ASP A 130 22.17 -21.83 -0.27
CA ASP A 130 22.16 -21.94 1.20
C ASP A 130 22.48 -20.62 1.93
N ARG A 131 23.51 -19.91 1.46
CA ARG A 131 23.90 -18.63 2.08
C ARG A 131 22.82 -17.57 1.93
N PHE A 132 22.13 -17.54 0.80
CA PHE A 132 21.02 -16.64 0.56
C PHE A 132 19.83 -17.01 1.44
N ILE A 133 19.49 -18.29 1.50
CA ILE A 133 18.36 -18.80 2.30
C ILE A 133 18.54 -18.42 3.76
N GLY A 134 19.73 -18.64 4.35
CA GLY A 134 19.99 -18.27 5.74
C GLY A 134 19.81 -16.78 6.05
N VAL A 135 20.21 -15.89 5.12
CA VAL A 135 19.99 -14.44 5.27
C VAL A 135 18.54 -14.09 5.06
N ARG A 136 17.90 -14.64 4.01
CA ARG A 136 16.50 -14.43 3.70
C ARG A 136 15.60 -14.76 4.89
N ASP A 137 15.71 -15.95 5.44
CA ASP A 137 14.86 -16.45 6.52
C ASP A 137 15.00 -15.60 7.78
N ARG A 138 16.22 -15.12 8.07
CA ARG A 138 16.45 -14.19 9.16
C ARG A 138 15.78 -12.83 8.92
N ILE A 139 15.90 -12.26 7.72
CA ILE A 139 15.28 -10.98 7.37
C ILE A 139 13.75 -11.12 7.35
N GLU A 140 13.20 -12.21 6.82
CA GLU A 140 11.76 -12.48 6.86
C GLU A 140 11.22 -12.59 8.29
N THR A 141 12.00 -13.16 9.22
CA THR A 141 11.65 -13.20 10.64
C THR A 141 11.58 -11.79 11.24
N LEU A 142 12.55 -10.92 10.90
CA LEU A 142 12.53 -9.52 11.32
C LEU A 142 11.36 -8.74 10.73
N ILE A 143 11.03 -8.98 9.46
CA ILE A 143 9.86 -8.38 8.81
C ILE A 143 8.57 -8.76 9.55
N LYS A 144 8.38 -10.03 9.87
CA LYS A 144 7.22 -10.51 10.64
C LYS A 144 7.16 -9.90 12.04
N ALA A 145 8.30 -9.74 12.71
CA ALA A 145 8.36 -9.07 14.00
C ALA A 145 7.94 -7.60 13.90
N PHE A 146 8.45 -6.87 12.91
CA PHE A 146 8.05 -5.49 12.64
C PHE A 146 6.55 -5.34 12.37
N GLU A 147 5.97 -6.22 11.56
CA GLU A 147 4.53 -6.21 11.26
C GLU A 147 3.69 -6.49 12.52
N ASN A 148 4.12 -7.44 13.36
CA ASN A 148 3.44 -7.75 14.62
C ASN A 148 3.50 -6.59 15.62
N ASP A 149 4.60 -5.86 15.69
CA ASP A 149 4.74 -4.70 16.56
C ASP A 149 3.84 -3.55 16.09
N LYS A 150 3.75 -3.34 14.77
CA LYS A 150 2.83 -2.32 14.20
C LYS A 150 1.36 -2.64 14.49
N THR A 151 0.95 -3.89 14.38
CA THR A 151 -0.45 -4.28 14.69
C THR A 151 -0.83 -4.08 16.15
N LYS A 152 0.14 -4.06 17.07
CA LYS A 152 -0.09 -3.79 18.50
C LYS A 152 -0.16 -2.30 18.82
N THR A 153 0.52 -1.46 18.03
CA THR A 153 0.65 -0.02 18.31
C THR A 153 -0.44 0.82 17.68
N GLU A 154 -1.09 0.35 16.62
CA GLU A 154 -2.29 0.96 16.07
C GLU A 154 -3.52 0.27 16.65
N PRO A 155 -4.30 0.92 17.55
CA PRO A 155 -5.63 0.43 17.85
C PRO A 155 -6.40 0.50 16.54
N ILE A 156 -6.70 -0.68 16.00
CA ILE A 156 -7.53 -0.87 14.82
C ILE A 156 -8.68 0.13 14.91
N THR A 157 -8.83 0.95 13.89
CA THR A 157 -9.94 1.86 13.66
C THR A 157 -11.26 1.06 13.52
N THR A 158 -11.64 0.31 14.52
CA THR A 158 -12.99 -0.25 14.73
C THR A 158 -13.99 0.85 15.06
N ASP A 159 -13.52 2.03 15.47
CA ASP A 159 -14.39 3.19 15.75
C ASP A 159 -15.03 3.83 14.50
N ILE A 160 -14.54 3.57 13.30
CA ILE A 160 -15.18 4.11 12.08
C ILE A 160 -16.42 3.29 11.70
N GLN A 161 -16.45 2.01 12.02
CA GLN A 161 -17.64 1.19 11.76
C GLN A 161 -18.74 1.40 12.80
N ALA A 162 -18.41 1.72 14.05
CA ALA A 162 -19.38 2.04 15.10
C ALA A 162 -20.10 3.37 14.82
N LYS A 163 -19.40 4.40 14.34
CA LYS A 163 -20.00 5.71 14.01
C LYS A 163 -20.84 5.72 12.73
N CYS A 164 -20.63 4.80 11.80
CA CYS A 164 -21.52 4.64 10.64
C CYS A 164 -22.84 3.89 10.97
N GLY A 165 -22.88 3.10 12.06
CA GLY A 165 -24.08 2.36 12.48
C GLY A 165 -25.12 3.22 13.20
N GLU A 166 -24.72 4.29 13.88
CA GLU A 166 -25.64 5.15 14.63
C GLU A 166 -26.39 6.20 13.79
N ALA A 167 -25.89 6.50 12.58
CA ALA A 167 -26.53 7.46 11.68
C ALA A 167 -27.81 6.93 10.98
N THR A 168 -28.11 5.63 11.08
CA THR A 168 -29.24 5.00 10.41
C THR A 168 -30.50 4.83 11.29
N GLN A 169 -30.45 5.23 12.58
CA GLN A 169 -31.63 5.12 13.45
C GLN A 169 -32.46 6.42 13.62
N PHE A 170 -32.08 7.54 12.97
CA PHE A 170 -32.73 8.83 13.21
C PHE A 170 -33.82 9.23 12.20
N ASN A 171 -34.30 8.33 11.33
CA ASN A 171 -35.42 8.62 10.42
C ASN A 171 -36.45 7.49 10.38
N ARG A 172 -37.06 7.21 11.55
CA ARG A 172 -38.36 6.54 11.61
C ARG A 172 -39.22 7.22 12.70
N HIS A 173 -39.80 8.33 12.34
CA HIS A 173 -41.09 8.81 12.91
C HIS A 173 -41.73 9.75 11.89
#